data_e2b99e91d91328fd2ffd53516c3ef912
#
_entry.id   e2b99e91d91328fd2ffd53516c3ef912
#
_cell.length_a   1.000
_cell.length_b   1.000
_cell.length_c   1.000
_cell.angle_alpha   90.00
_cell.angle_beta   90.00
_cell.angle_gamma   90.00
#
_symmetry.space_group_name_H-M   'P 1'
#
loop_
_entity.id
_entity.type
_entity.pdbx_description
1 polymer ?
#
loop_
_entity_poly.entity_id
_entity_poly.type
_entity_poly.pdbx_seq_one_letter_code
_entity_poly.pdbx_strand_id
1 'polypeptide(L)'
;TIEVEVVKGADEIKVHTMPTKVVKMEKLADDVVRLYLKTPDNESMQFLAGQYIEVLMEDGKRRAFSIANAPHNNDAIELHIRLVEGGYFTPHVFNEMTEKEILRIEGPLGGFYLREDSRNDIVMVAGGTGFAPIKGIIEHAIELGMKQTIHLYWGVRGEKDIYLKELAEQWAAEHENINFVPVLSDA
;
A
#
# COMPACT_ATOMS: atom_id res chain seq x y z
N THR A 1 13.35 9.18 27.64
CA THR A 1 13.29 10.28 26.65
C THR A 1 12.32 9.81 25.59
N ILE A 2 11.18 10.48 25.49
CA ILE A 2 10.22 10.21 24.40
C ILE A 2 10.72 11.08 23.24
N GLU A 3 11.22 10.47 22.18
CA GLU A 3 11.45 11.18 20.90
C GLU A 3 10.10 11.39 20.24
N VAL A 4 9.67 12.63 20.17
CA VAL A 4 8.50 13.03 19.39
C VAL A 4 9.00 13.29 17.98
N GLU A 5 8.77 12.36 17.04
CA GLU A 5 8.95 12.66 15.62
C GLU A 5 7.89 13.70 15.20
N VAL A 6 8.36 14.84 14.75
CA VAL A 6 7.51 15.85 14.14
C VAL A 6 7.01 15.29 12.81
N VAL A 7 5.70 15.15 12.66
CA VAL A 7 5.08 14.74 11.38
C VAL A 7 5.44 15.78 10.33
N LYS A 8 6.32 15.42 9.40
CA LYS A 8 6.73 16.25 8.27
C LYS A 8 5.63 16.24 7.22
N GLY A 9 5.34 17.39 6.62
CA GLY A 9 4.49 17.46 5.44
C GLY A 9 5.11 16.71 4.26
N ALA A 10 4.32 16.35 3.23
CA ALA A 10 4.82 15.63 2.07
C ALA A 10 6.01 16.31 1.37
N ASP A 11 6.06 17.64 1.41
CA ASP A 11 7.14 18.45 0.81
C ASP A 11 8.46 18.39 1.59
N GLU A 12 8.44 17.89 2.83
CA GLU A 12 9.62 17.76 3.69
C GLU A 12 10.25 16.37 3.63
N ILE A 13 9.53 15.38 3.08
CA ILE A 13 10.01 14.01 2.91
C ILE A 13 10.85 13.93 1.64
N LYS A 14 12.11 13.53 1.79
CA LYS A 14 13.02 13.41 0.65
C LYS A 14 12.68 12.16 -0.18
N VAL A 15 12.67 12.35 -1.48
CA VAL A 15 12.63 11.24 -2.43
C VAL A 15 14.01 10.60 -2.53
N HIS A 16 14.07 9.29 -2.39
CA HIS A 16 15.29 8.50 -2.46
C HIS A 16 15.22 7.51 -3.61
N THR A 17 16.36 7.30 -4.26
CA THR A 17 16.54 6.16 -5.15
C THR A 17 17.44 5.16 -4.45
N MET A 18 16.95 3.94 -4.23
CA MET A 18 17.69 2.93 -3.48
C MET A 18 17.45 1.52 -4.01
N PRO A 19 18.41 0.59 -3.85
CA PRO A 19 18.14 -0.82 -4.04
C PRO A 19 17.28 -1.34 -2.86
N THR A 20 16.37 -2.26 -3.16
CA THR A 20 15.59 -2.98 -2.14
C THR A 20 15.65 -4.46 -2.43
N LYS A 21 15.48 -5.26 -1.40
CA LYS A 21 15.50 -6.71 -1.51
C LYS A 21 14.11 -7.27 -1.32
N VAL A 22 13.67 -8.13 -2.23
CA VAL A 22 12.47 -8.95 -2.07
C VAL A 22 12.69 -9.91 -0.91
N VAL A 23 11.94 -9.76 0.17
CA VAL A 23 12.08 -10.59 1.39
C VAL A 23 10.93 -11.57 1.58
N LYS A 24 9.77 -11.30 0.98
CA LYS A 24 8.61 -12.18 1.02
C LYS A 24 7.73 -11.92 -0.19
N MET A 25 7.15 -12.99 -0.71
CA MET A 25 6.11 -12.97 -1.74
C MET A 25 4.94 -13.83 -1.28
N GLU A 26 3.71 -13.34 -1.47
CA GLU A 26 2.51 -14.01 -1.01
C GLU A 26 1.38 -13.83 -2.01
N LYS A 27 0.85 -14.94 -2.51
CA LYS A 27 -0.30 -14.92 -3.44
C LYS A 27 -1.56 -14.60 -2.65
N LEU A 28 -2.22 -13.48 -2.96
CA LEU A 28 -3.47 -13.05 -2.33
C LEU A 28 -4.71 -13.45 -3.15
N ALA A 29 -4.57 -13.48 -4.48
CA ALA A 29 -5.58 -13.96 -5.43
C ALA A 29 -4.88 -14.54 -6.65
N ASP A 30 -5.63 -15.08 -7.62
CA ASP A 30 -5.04 -15.66 -8.83
C ASP A 30 -4.21 -14.63 -9.61
N ASP A 31 -4.61 -13.38 -9.58
CA ASP A 31 -3.99 -12.27 -10.29
C ASP A 31 -3.38 -11.20 -9.36
N VAL A 32 -3.27 -11.44 -8.05
CA VAL A 32 -2.69 -10.48 -7.08
C VAL A 32 -1.64 -11.14 -6.21
N VAL A 33 -0.44 -10.55 -6.19
CA VAL A 33 0.68 -10.91 -5.30
C VAL A 33 0.97 -9.75 -4.35
N ARG A 34 1.16 -10.07 -3.08
CA ARG A 34 1.71 -9.19 -2.06
C ARG A 34 3.21 -9.37 -2.02
N LEU A 35 3.94 -8.27 -2.23
CA LEU A 35 5.39 -8.23 -2.30
C LEU A 35 5.92 -7.38 -1.15
N TYR A 36 6.92 -7.88 -0.43
CA TYR A 36 7.61 -7.15 0.63
C TYR A 36 9.04 -6.83 0.21
N LEU A 37 9.37 -5.53 0.23
CA LEU A 37 10.68 -5.01 -0.13
C LEU A 37 11.38 -4.44 1.10
N LYS A 38 12.52 -4.99 1.46
CA LYS A 38 13.36 -4.48 2.54
C LYS A 38 14.38 -3.50 1.98
N THR A 39 14.45 -2.32 2.59
CA THR A 39 15.50 -1.32 2.33
C THR A 39 16.84 -1.77 2.94
N PRO A 40 17.99 -1.19 2.52
CA PRO A 40 19.28 -1.45 3.19
C PRO A 40 19.22 -1.14 4.69
N ASP A 41 19.96 -1.88 5.50
CA ASP A 41 19.89 -1.77 6.98
C ASP A 41 20.25 -0.37 7.54
N ASN A 42 20.98 0.43 6.76
CA ASN A 42 21.39 1.79 7.11
C ASN A 42 20.50 2.89 6.47
N GLU A 43 19.45 2.49 5.74
CA GLU A 43 18.56 3.42 5.05
C GLU A 43 17.10 3.02 5.34
N SER A 44 16.33 3.92 5.93
CA SER A 44 14.88 3.77 6.04
C SER A 44 14.17 4.80 5.17
N MET A 45 13.18 4.35 4.41
CA MET A 45 12.34 5.27 3.65
C MET A 45 11.19 5.75 4.53
N GLN A 46 11.21 7.05 4.88
CA GLN A 46 10.06 7.68 5.52
C GLN A 46 9.00 7.99 4.45
N PHE A 47 7.74 7.73 4.73
CA PHE A 47 6.63 8.01 3.82
C PHE A 47 5.35 8.34 4.59
N LEU A 48 4.38 8.95 3.92
CA LEU A 48 3.03 9.15 4.44
C LEU A 48 2.10 8.03 3.94
N ALA A 49 1.17 7.61 4.80
CA ALA A 49 0.21 6.57 4.46
C ALA A 49 -0.60 6.95 3.21
N GLY A 50 -0.50 6.16 2.16
CA GLY A 50 -1.15 6.40 0.87
C GLY A 50 -0.20 6.77 -0.28
N GLN A 51 1.05 7.13 0.00
CA GLN A 51 2.05 7.40 -1.03
C GLN A 51 2.45 6.14 -1.81
N TYR A 52 3.22 6.31 -2.88
CA TYR A 52 3.67 5.23 -3.75
C TYR A 52 5.18 5.28 -4.00
N ILE A 53 5.71 4.21 -4.56
CA ILE A 53 7.07 4.13 -5.09
C ILE A 53 7.03 3.81 -6.59
N GLU A 54 8.12 4.10 -7.28
CA GLU A 54 8.37 3.62 -8.64
C GLU A 54 9.47 2.57 -8.64
N VAL A 55 9.20 1.42 -9.26
CA VAL A 55 10.23 0.43 -9.60
C VAL A 55 10.92 0.88 -10.88
N LEU A 56 12.24 1.00 -10.82
CA LEU A 56 13.09 1.42 -11.94
C LEU A 56 13.55 0.18 -12.71
N MET A 57 13.14 0.10 -13.98
CA MET A 57 13.44 -1.01 -14.86
C MET A 57 14.77 -0.79 -15.62
N GLU A 58 15.42 -1.86 -16.04
CA GLU A 58 16.67 -1.81 -16.79
C GLU A 58 16.55 -1.09 -18.15
N ASP A 59 15.35 -1.14 -18.77
CA ASP A 59 15.04 -0.44 -20.01
C ASP A 59 14.71 1.05 -19.82
N GLY A 60 14.91 1.58 -18.61
CA GLY A 60 14.64 2.96 -18.22
C GLY A 60 13.16 3.27 -17.95
N LYS A 61 12.26 2.30 -18.13
CA LYS A 61 10.85 2.46 -17.76
C LYS A 61 10.66 2.41 -16.25
N ARG A 62 9.54 2.95 -15.79
CA ARG A 62 9.16 3.01 -14.39
C ARG A 62 7.78 2.39 -14.20
N ARG A 63 7.57 1.77 -13.06
CA ARG A 63 6.26 1.21 -12.68
C ARG A 63 5.91 1.67 -11.27
N ALA A 64 4.81 2.42 -11.18
CA ALA A 64 4.31 2.95 -9.92
C ALA A 64 3.49 1.90 -9.16
N PHE A 65 3.78 1.76 -7.87
CA PHE A 65 3.02 0.91 -6.95
C PHE A 65 2.81 1.63 -5.63
N SER A 66 1.56 1.69 -5.19
CA SER A 66 1.22 2.27 -3.90
C SER A 66 1.77 1.43 -2.76
N ILE A 67 2.25 2.13 -1.71
CA ILE A 67 2.68 1.49 -0.47
C ILE A 67 1.42 1.07 0.30
N ALA A 68 1.33 -0.20 0.64
CA ALA A 68 0.16 -0.81 1.25
C ALA A 68 0.24 -0.92 2.78
N ASN A 69 1.42 -0.76 3.38
CA ASN A 69 1.59 -0.71 4.83
C ASN A 69 1.54 0.72 5.37
N ALA A 70 1.22 0.82 6.66
CA ALA A 70 1.28 2.10 7.38
C ALA A 70 2.72 2.48 7.75
N PRO A 71 3.04 3.80 7.89
CA PRO A 71 4.40 4.27 8.20
C PRO A 71 5.00 3.72 9.50
N HIS A 72 4.18 3.43 10.50
CA HIS A 72 4.63 2.84 11.77
C HIS A 72 5.02 1.36 11.66
N ASN A 73 4.59 0.67 10.59
CA ASN A 73 4.96 -0.71 10.29
C ASN A 73 5.90 -0.75 9.08
N ASN A 74 7.11 -0.21 9.23
CA ASN A 74 8.03 0.08 8.15
C ASN A 74 9.29 -0.83 8.12
N ASP A 75 9.17 -2.05 8.60
CA ASP A 75 10.26 -3.05 8.50
C ASP A 75 10.50 -3.48 7.03
N ALA A 76 9.46 -3.42 6.22
CA ALA A 76 9.50 -3.62 4.79
C ALA A 76 8.39 -2.81 4.10
N ILE A 77 8.61 -2.43 2.85
CA ILE A 77 7.60 -1.81 1.99
C ILE A 77 6.70 -2.90 1.45
N GLU A 78 5.40 -2.81 1.72
CA GLU A 78 4.40 -3.73 1.20
C GLU A 78 3.77 -3.17 -0.08
N LEU A 79 3.73 -3.99 -1.13
CA LEU A 79 3.10 -3.67 -2.41
C LEU A 79 2.08 -4.74 -2.79
N HIS A 80 0.95 -4.34 -3.36
CA HIS A 80 -0.02 -5.25 -3.96
C HIS A 80 0.07 -5.15 -5.48
N ILE A 81 0.52 -6.21 -6.13
CA ILE A 81 0.81 -6.22 -7.55
C ILE A 81 -0.21 -7.10 -8.26
N ARG A 82 -0.99 -6.50 -9.17
CA ARG A 82 -1.90 -7.24 -10.05
C ARG A 82 -1.22 -7.60 -11.35
N LEU A 83 -1.44 -8.82 -11.81
CA LEU A 83 -0.97 -9.29 -13.11
C LEU A 83 -1.61 -8.47 -14.23
N VAL A 84 -0.77 -7.93 -15.09
CA VAL A 84 -1.15 -7.28 -16.34
C VAL A 84 -0.57 -8.11 -17.47
N GLU A 85 -1.42 -8.88 -18.15
CA GLU A 85 -1.02 -9.72 -19.28
C GLU A 85 -0.39 -8.86 -20.37
N GLY A 86 0.68 -9.35 -20.99
CA GLY A 86 1.45 -8.62 -22.01
C GLY A 86 2.32 -7.49 -21.47
N GLY A 87 2.30 -7.22 -20.16
CA GLY A 87 3.25 -6.36 -19.49
C GLY A 87 4.63 -7.03 -19.37
N TYR A 88 5.64 -6.25 -18.96
CA TYR A 88 6.98 -6.80 -18.70
C TYR A 88 7.17 -7.13 -17.20
N PHE A 89 6.91 -6.20 -16.31
CA PHE A 89 7.22 -6.31 -14.89
C PHE A 89 6.28 -7.27 -14.14
N THR A 90 4.96 -7.12 -14.32
CA THR A 90 4.02 -7.94 -13.55
C THR A 90 4.06 -9.43 -13.92
N PRO A 91 4.23 -9.86 -15.20
CA PRO A 91 4.50 -11.25 -15.53
C PRO A 91 5.81 -11.78 -14.91
N HIS A 92 6.88 -10.95 -14.85
CA HIS A 92 8.11 -11.32 -14.15
C HIS A 92 7.85 -11.61 -12.67
N VAL A 93 7.09 -10.74 -11.98
CA VAL A 93 6.71 -10.95 -10.56
C VAL A 93 5.97 -12.26 -10.36
N PHE A 94 5.10 -12.65 -11.30
CA PHE A 94 4.27 -13.85 -11.16
C PHE A 94 4.96 -15.16 -11.54
N ASN A 95 5.89 -15.11 -12.49
CA ASN A 95 6.43 -16.34 -13.12
C ASN A 95 7.90 -16.59 -12.82
N GLU A 96 8.68 -15.56 -12.51
CA GLU A 96 10.15 -15.64 -12.51
C GLU A 96 10.76 -15.09 -11.21
N MET A 97 10.18 -14.04 -10.64
CA MET A 97 10.72 -13.36 -9.46
C MET A 97 10.84 -14.31 -8.28
N THR A 98 11.94 -14.18 -7.56
CA THR A 98 12.19 -14.96 -6.35
C THR A 98 12.53 -14.05 -5.16
N GLU A 99 12.36 -14.58 -3.95
CA GLU A 99 12.91 -13.94 -2.76
C GLU A 99 14.42 -13.74 -2.92
N LYS A 100 14.93 -12.65 -2.36
CA LYS A 100 16.30 -12.12 -2.46
C LYS A 100 16.62 -11.34 -3.74
N GLU A 101 15.74 -11.31 -4.72
CA GLU A 101 15.89 -10.43 -5.88
C GLU A 101 16.01 -8.96 -5.45
N ILE A 102 16.83 -8.21 -6.18
CA ILE A 102 17.06 -6.78 -5.91
C ILE A 102 16.25 -5.96 -6.91
N LEU A 103 15.40 -5.09 -6.38
CA LEU A 103 14.68 -4.10 -7.16
C LEU A 103 15.19 -2.71 -6.80
N ARG A 104 15.46 -1.90 -7.81
CA ARG A 104 15.75 -0.49 -7.60
C ARG A 104 14.47 0.30 -7.60
N ILE A 105 14.25 1.06 -6.55
CA ILE A 105 13.04 1.89 -6.39
C ILE A 105 13.36 3.36 -6.23
N GLU A 106 12.38 4.21 -6.52
CA GLU A 106 12.40 5.64 -6.21
C GLU A 106 11.13 5.99 -5.44
N GLY A 107 11.27 6.68 -4.34
CA GLY A 107 10.15 7.10 -3.51
C GLY A 107 10.57 7.75 -2.19
N PRO A 108 9.59 8.13 -1.35
CA PRO A 108 8.15 8.08 -1.61
C PRO A 108 7.71 9.19 -2.57
N LEU A 109 6.60 8.94 -3.29
CA LEU A 109 6.04 9.85 -4.27
C LEU A 109 4.53 10.01 -4.04
N GLY A 110 3.97 11.12 -4.53
CA GLY A 110 2.53 11.35 -4.60
C GLY A 110 1.95 12.18 -3.47
N GLY A 111 0.83 12.85 -3.81
CA GLY A 111 0.05 13.72 -2.92
C GLY A 111 -1.22 13.07 -2.36
N PHE A 112 -1.44 11.78 -2.62
CA PHE A 112 -2.54 11.01 -2.04
C PHE A 112 -2.07 10.41 -0.72
N TYR A 113 -2.45 11.02 0.40
CA TYR A 113 -2.10 10.56 1.74
C TYR A 113 -3.13 11.00 2.76
N LEU A 114 -3.15 10.34 3.92
CA LEU A 114 -4.04 10.68 5.04
C LEU A 114 -3.80 12.12 5.52
N ARG A 115 -4.88 12.89 5.62
CA ARG A 115 -4.86 14.24 6.20
C ARG A 115 -5.18 14.13 7.71
N GLU A 116 -4.14 14.01 8.51
CA GLU A 116 -4.26 13.75 9.96
C GLU A 116 -4.88 14.92 10.73
N ASP A 117 -4.77 16.14 10.20
CA ASP A 117 -5.34 17.37 10.76
C ASP A 117 -6.82 17.57 10.42
N SER A 118 -7.36 16.80 9.46
CA SER A 118 -8.78 16.86 9.08
C SER A 118 -9.66 16.31 10.20
N ARG A 119 -10.79 16.95 10.42
CA ARG A 119 -11.83 16.50 11.35
C ARG A 119 -13.09 15.97 10.65
N ASN A 120 -13.06 15.95 9.33
CA ASN A 120 -14.19 15.46 8.52
C ASN A 120 -14.18 13.93 8.45
N ASP A 121 -15.36 13.36 8.26
CA ASP A 121 -15.48 11.95 7.89
C ASP A 121 -14.73 11.65 6.59
N ILE A 122 -14.24 10.43 6.46
CA ILE A 122 -13.38 10.00 5.37
C ILE A 122 -14.14 9.01 4.50
N VAL A 123 -14.27 9.32 3.22
CA VAL A 123 -14.82 8.40 2.21
C VAL A 123 -13.69 7.91 1.32
N MET A 124 -13.50 6.58 1.31
CA MET A 124 -12.48 5.90 0.52
C MET A 124 -13.15 5.00 -0.52
N VAL A 125 -12.73 5.15 -1.77
CA VAL A 125 -13.22 4.32 -2.87
C VAL A 125 -12.03 3.62 -3.52
N ALA A 126 -12.00 2.30 -3.40
CA ALA A 126 -11.00 1.44 -4.03
C ALA A 126 -11.56 0.71 -5.24
N GLY A 127 -10.79 0.63 -6.33
CA GLY A 127 -11.03 -0.27 -7.44
C GLY A 127 -9.92 -1.33 -7.50
N GLY A 128 -10.25 -2.61 -7.36
CA GLY A 128 -9.25 -3.68 -7.39
C GLY A 128 -8.06 -3.44 -6.45
N THR A 129 -6.83 -3.40 -6.96
CA THR A 129 -5.61 -3.13 -6.18
C THR A 129 -5.44 -1.67 -5.76
N GLY A 130 -6.35 -0.76 -6.12
CA GLY A 130 -6.48 0.56 -5.50
C GLY A 130 -6.75 0.50 -3.99
N PHE A 131 -7.06 -0.69 -3.47
CA PHE A 131 -7.13 -0.95 -2.04
C PHE A 131 -5.76 -0.83 -1.33
N ALA A 132 -4.66 -1.07 -2.02
CA ALA A 132 -3.31 -1.05 -1.43
C ALA A 132 -3.00 0.24 -0.63
N PRO A 133 -3.08 1.46 -1.21
CA PRO A 133 -2.81 2.68 -0.46
C PRO A 133 -3.85 2.92 0.64
N ILE A 134 -5.10 2.51 0.43
CA ILE A 134 -6.19 2.64 1.40
C ILE A 134 -5.93 1.77 2.63
N LYS A 135 -5.38 0.56 2.45
CA LYS A 135 -4.96 -0.30 3.55
C LYS A 135 -3.97 0.42 4.46
N GLY A 136 -2.90 0.99 3.90
CA GLY A 136 -1.92 1.75 4.68
C GLY A 136 -2.53 2.95 5.40
N ILE A 137 -3.49 3.65 4.76
CA ILE A 137 -4.19 4.78 5.36
C ILE A 137 -5.07 4.34 6.53
N ILE A 138 -5.86 3.27 6.37
CA ILE A 138 -6.75 2.78 7.45
C ILE A 138 -5.93 2.27 8.63
N GLU A 139 -4.88 1.49 8.40
CA GLU A 139 -4.00 1.00 9.46
C GLU A 139 -3.35 2.17 10.22
N HIS A 140 -2.94 3.21 9.51
CA HIS A 140 -2.38 4.40 10.14
C HIS A 140 -3.42 5.20 10.93
N ALA A 141 -4.63 5.35 10.40
CA ALA A 141 -5.73 6.01 11.11
C ALA A 141 -6.12 5.27 12.41
N ILE A 142 -6.08 3.94 12.39
CA ILE A 142 -6.31 3.09 13.57
C ILE A 142 -5.21 3.32 14.61
N GLU A 143 -3.94 3.29 14.21
CA GLU A 143 -2.79 3.53 15.08
C GLU A 143 -2.84 4.91 15.75
N LEU A 144 -3.23 5.93 15.00
CA LEU A 144 -3.43 7.28 15.53
C LEU A 144 -4.69 7.42 16.42
N GLY A 145 -5.52 6.39 16.49
CA GLY A 145 -6.78 6.43 17.24
C GLY A 145 -7.77 7.45 16.71
N MET A 146 -7.77 7.70 15.38
CA MET A 146 -8.68 8.65 14.73
C MET A 146 -10.13 8.29 14.99
N LYS A 147 -10.97 9.31 15.23
CA LYS A 147 -12.39 9.14 15.60
C LYS A 147 -13.36 9.48 14.47
N GLN A 148 -12.85 10.04 13.38
CA GLN A 148 -13.66 10.32 12.19
C GLN A 148 -14.24 9.02 11.65
N THR A 149 -15.46 9.09 11.10
CA THR A 149 -16.06 7.95 10.44
C THR A 149 -15.31 7.68 9.13
N ILE A 150 -14.91 6.43 8.92
CA ILE A 150 -14.27 5.97 7.69
C ILE A 150 -15.27 5.09 6.94
N HIS A 151 -15.60 5.47 5.72
CA HIS A 151 -16.43 4.70 4.79
C HIS A 151 -15.55 4.13 3.68
N LEU A 152 -15.31 2.84 3.70
CA LEU A 152 -14.57 2.12 2.66
C LEU A 152 -15.53 1.44 1.69
N TYR A 153 -15.52 1.88 0.44
CA TYR A 153 -16.16 1.21 -0.70
C TYR A 153 -15.10 0.52 -1.54
N TRP A 154 -15.19 -0.80 -1.68
CA TRP A 154 -14.23 -1.55 -2.49
C TRP A 154 -14.91 -2.23 -3.66
N GLY A 155 -14.71 -1.65 -4.86
CA GLY A 155 -15.28 -2.11 -6.13
C GLY A 155 -14.39 -3.17 -6.79
N VAL A 156 -14.99 -4.31 -7.11
CA VAL A 156 -14.36 -5.43 -7.83
C VAL A 156 -15.39 -6.09 -8.73
N ARG A 157 -14.97 -7.01 -9.60
CA ARG A 157 -15.89 -7.78 -10.45
C ARG A 157 -16.71 -8.75 -9.63
N GLY A 158 -16.08 -9.68 -8.97
CA GLY A 158 -16.71 -10.70 -8.15
C GLY A 158 -16.12 -10.76 -6.74
N GLU A 159 -16.81 -11.45 -5.85
CA GLU A 159 -16.42 -11.53 -4.43
C GLU A 159 -14.98 -12.07 -4.23
N LYS A 160 -14.55 -13.03 -5.05
CA LYS A 160 -13.18 -13.59 -5.03
C LYS A 160 -12.08 -12.58 -5.32
N ASP A 161 -12.42 -11.43 -5.91
CA ASP A 161 -11.48 -10.38 -6.26
C ASP A 161 -11.25 -9.40 -5.10
N ILE A 162 -12.00 -9.53 -3.99
CA ILE A 162 -11.77 -8.83 -2.72
C ILE A 162 -10.70 -9.61 -1.95
N TYR A 163 -9.47 -9.51 -2.38
CA TYR A 163 -8.36 -10.40 -1.98
C TYR A 163 -7.92 -10.29 -0.51
N LEU A 164 -8.39 -9.30 0.24
CA LEU A 164 -8.21 -9.14 1.70
C LEU A 164 -9.56 -8.80 2.36
N LYS A 165 -10.62 -9.50 1.97
CA LYS A 165 -11.97 -9.29 2.49
C LYS A 165 -12.02 -9.40 4.00
N GLU A 166 -11.43 -10.46 4.55
CA GLU A 166 -11.43 -10.75 5.98
C GLU A 166 -10.78 -9.62 6.78
N LEU A 167 -9.73 -8.99 6.25
CA LEU A 167 -9.07 -7.84 6.88
C LEU A 167 -10.01 -6.63 6.94
N ALA A 168 -10.69 -6.31 5.85
CA ALA A 168 -11.62 -5.19 5.81
C ALA A 168 -12.85 -5.40 6.71
N GLU A 169 -13.36 -6.64 6.75
CA GLU A 169 -14.44 -7.04 7.66
C GLU A 169 -14.01 -6.99 9.13
N GLN A 170 -12.76 -7.39 9.42
CA GLN A 170 -12.19 -7.32 10.77
C GLN A 170 -12.12 -5.87 11.24
N TRP A 171 -11.62 -4.93 10.42
CA TRP A 171 -11.59 -3.52 10.80
C TRP A 171 -12.99 -2.98 11.12
N ALA A 172 -13.99 -3.33 10.31
CA ALA A 172 -15.37 -2.91 10.55
C ALA A 172 -15.99 -3.54 11.81
N ALA A 173 -15.56 -4.74 12.19
CA ALA A 173 -16.01 -5.40 13.39
C ALA A 173 -15.33 -4.89 14.67
N GLU A 174 -14.05 -4.52 14.60
CA GLU A 174 -13.24 -4.07 15.73
C GLU A 174 -13.34 -2.56 16.00
N HIS A 175 -13.72 -1.77 15.00
CA HIS A 175 -13.76 -0.30 15.07
C HIS A 175 -15.11 0.25 14.64
N GLU A 176 -15.91 0.74 15.60
CA GLU A 176 -17.27 1.26 15.38
C GLU A 176 -17.34 2.41 14.37
N ASN A 177 -16.22 3.13 14.16
CA ASN A 177 -16.12 4.23 13.21
C ASN A 177 -15.66 3.80 11.82
N ILE A 178 -15.46 2.51 11.55
CA ILE A 178 -15.07 2.00 10.23
C ILE A 178 -16.22 1.22 9.62
N ASN A 179 -16.63 1.63 8.41
CA ASN A 179 -17.66 0.97 7.63
C ASN A 179 -17.06 0.40 6.35
N PHE A 180 -17.26 -0.88 6.09
CA PHE A 180 -16.81 -1.53 4.86
C PHE A 180 -18.02 -1.94 4.00
N VAL A 181 -17.98 -1.54 2.74
CA VAL A 181 -19.02 -1.85 1.75
C VAL A 181 -18.35 -2.46 0.52
N PRO A 182 -18.45 -3.78 0.31
CA PRO A 182 -18.04 -4.40 -0.95
C PRO A 182 -19.01 -4.00 -2.07
N VAL A 183 -18.46 -3.66 -3.25
CA VAL A 183 -19.23 -3.29 -4.44
C VAL A 183 -18.86 -4.23 -5.58
N LEU A 184 -19.83 -5.02 -6.06
CA LEU A 184 -19.60 -6.02 -7.11
C LEU A 184 -20.23 -5.55 -8.42
N SER A 185 -19.48 -5.62 -9.53
CA SER A 185 -19.99 -5.26 -10.87
C SER A 185 -20.64 -6.43 -11.61
N ASP A 186 -20.26 -7.67 -11.29
CA ASP A 186 -20.73 -8.90 -11.92
C ASP A 186 -21.68 -9.66 -10.96
N ALA A 187 -22.65 -8.93 -10.35
CA ALA A 187 -23.64 -9.49 -9.43
C ALA A 187 -24.92 -9.93 -10.15
#